data_d94b79019be7262beb15da986c6e03cd
#
_entry.id   d94b79019be7262beb15da986c6e03cd
#
_cell.length_a   1.000
_cell.length_b   1.000
_cell.length_c   1.000
_cell.angle_alpha   90.00
_cell.angle_beta   90.00
_cell.angle_gamma   90.00
#
_symmetry.space_group_name_H-M   'P 1'
#
loop_
_entity.id
_entity.type
_entity.pdbx_description
1 polymer ?
#
loop_
_entity_poly.entity_id
_entity_poly.type
_entity_poly.pdbx_seq_one_letter_code
_entity_poly.pdbx_strand_id
1 'polypeptide(L)'
;MNETQKDPPEIYQTTRVLHWRDMIFLGKGTLVRRLIHAAISVALRLFFRRIETNGVERVPPDKPIIFVLNHPNGLIDPALIFVSLPRRVSFLAKSTLFEIPIGGAIIRALEALPVYRRIDAGGDMSKNLETFRACRALLAQNRCIAVFPEGVSHDETKLKPIKTGAARIALGALGFNEEGEEGRKGEGEKKTDHRSLTTDHLDLKIMAVGLFYTSKTAFRSEVLIRYGEIFDVEPVALDEDGEPPKEAVKDLTERIERALRRATLNLESQEDLDTVLKAEALFSSVYSNLIFKETLTNSFQRLQSLAEKYKLLGANEPVKMRALNEKITAYERELKARGVTAESLSVLQHPTWYVFRYLIFRLFLVVLGAPLAVLGAIVHSPGYVFSNFIGQMFKTHGADAAGSTYKIVAAMIFMPLTWLIAAGLVWYFFSWRWALFSIPFTILCGYVALRSSETLIDMTIWVKSAWLLFRQRALFLRLLFERETLQREIGEIIERD
;
A
#
# COMPACT_ATOMS: atom_id res chain seq x y z
N MET A 1 1.52 23.26 -38.98
CA MET A 1 0.26 22.64 -38.50
C MET A 1 0.65 21.80 -37.30
N ASN A 2 0.46 22.35 -36.10
CA ASN A 2 0.74 21.68 -34.85
C ASN A 2 -0.51 20.88 -34.46
N GLU A 3 -0.41 19.57 -34.53
CA GLU A 3 -1.38 18.70 -33.87
C GLU A 3 -1.11 18.78 -32.37
N THR A 4 -1.95 19.53 -31.69
CA THR A 4 -2.09 19.48 -30.23
C THR A 4 -2.53 18.06 -29.84
N GLN A 5 -1.60 17.30 -29.28
CA GLN A 5 -1.87 16.02 -28.65
C GLN A 5 -2.85 16.28 -27.49
N LYS A 6 -4.14 16.05 -27.74
CA LYS A 6 -5.17 16.07 -26.70
C LYS A 6 -4.84 14.95 -25.72
N ASP A 7 -4.63 15.32 -24.47
CA ASP A 7 -4.60 14.37 -23.39
C ASP A 7 -5.84 13.46 -23.45
N PRO A 8 -5.67 12.14 -23.25
CA PRO A 8 -6.81 11.24 -23.25
C PRO A 8 -7.79 11.67 -22.13
N PRO A 9 -9.11 11.59 -22.37
CA PRO A 9 -10.10 12.05 -21.40
C PRO A 9 -9.84 11.36 -20.04
N GLU A 10 -9.87 12.14 -18.96
CA GLU A 10 -9.84 11.65 -17.58
C GLU A 10 -10.96 10.62 -17.43
N ILE A 11 -10.62 9.37 -17.65
CA ILE A 11 -11.50 8.25 -17.31
C ILE A 11 -11.64 8.33 -15.79
N TYR A 12 -12.83 8.61 -15.30
CA TYR A 12 -13.17 8.65 -13.88
C TYR A 12 -12.60 7.42 -13.17
N GLN A 13 -11.47 7.62 -12.49
CA GLN A 13 -10.81 6.56 -11.75
C GLN A 13 -11.66 6.28 -10.51
N THR A 14 -12.36 5.16 -10.50
CA THR A 14 -13.15 4.77 -9.34
C THR A 14 -12.22 4.47 -8.17
N THR A 15 -12.37 5.27 -7.12
CA THR A 15 -11.70 5.02 -5.84
C THR A 15 -12.60 4.13 -5.00
N ARG A 16 -12.09 2.99 -4.58
CA ARG A 16 -12.81 2.05 -3.75
C ARG A 16 -12.13 1.86 -2.41
N VAL A 17 -12.86 2.12 -1.32
CA VAL A 17 -12.45 1.69 0.01
C VAL A 17 -12.75 0.20 0.15
N LEU A 18 -11.72 -0.60 0.42
CA LEU A 18 -11.90 -2.03 0.64
C LEU A 18 -12.57 -2.27 2.00
N HIS A 19 -13.81 -2.72 1.98
CA HIS A 19 -14.50 -3.16 3.17
C HIS A 19 -14.08 -4.58 3.56
N TRP A 20 -14.18 -4.92 4.85
CA TRP A 20 -13.79 -6.23 5.37
C TRP A 20 -14.50 -7.40 4.66
N ARG A 21 -15.77 -7.22 4.26
CA ARG A 21 -16.52 -8.21 3.48
C ARG A 21 -15.86 -8.48 2.12
N ASP A 22 -15.55 -7.43 1.39
CA ASP A 22 -14.91 -7.54 0.08
C ASP A 22 -13.57 -8.27 0.21
N MET A 23 -12.76 -7.92 1.20
CA MET A 23 -11.45 -8.53 1.41
C MET A 23 -11.55 -10.02 1.77
N ILE A 24 -12.45 -10.42 2.65
CA ILE A 24 -12.59 -11.83 3.09
C ILE A 24 -13.12 -12.72 1.96
N PHE A 25 -14.11 -12.25 1.18
CA PHE A 25 -14.77 -13.05 0.15
C PHE A 25 -14.12 -13.00 -1.23
N LEU A 26 -13.12 -12.13 -1.44
CA LEU A 26 -12.33 -12.09 -2.67
C LEU A 26 -11.40 -13.31 -2.86
N GLY A 27 -11.12 -14.04 -1.80
CA GLY A 27 -10.19 -15.16 -1.82
C GLY A 27 -10.58 -16.26 -2.83
N LYS A 28 -9.70 -16.54 -3.80
CA LYS A 28 -9.85 -17.58 -4.82
C LYS A 28 -8.85 -18.70 -4.62
N GLY A 29 -9.19 -19.90 -5.11
CA GLY A 29 -8.30 -21.06 -5.05
C GLY A 29 -8.72 -22.09 -4.00
N THR A 30 -7.74 -22.85 -3.47
CA THR A 30 -7.95 -23.91 -2.47
C THR A 30 -8.51 -23.36 -1.16
N LEU A 31 -9.14 -24.22 -0.35
CA LEU A 31 -9.68 -23.83 0.96
C LEU A 31 -8.58 -23.21 1.85
N VAL A 32 -7.39 -23.82 1.88
CA VAL A 32 -6.24 -23.30 2.64
C VAL A 32 -5.87 -21.90 2.19
N ARG A 33 -5.79 -21.65 0.88
CA ARG A 33 -5.50 -20.31 0.35
C ARG A 33 -6.57 -19.29 0.74
N ARG A 34 -7.86 -19.68 0.72
CA ARG A 34 -8.98 -18.79 1.17
C ARG A 34 -8.90 -18.47 2.65
N LEU A 35 -8.56 -19.44 3.50
CA LEU A 35 -8.37 -19.22 4.93
C LEU A 35 -7.19 -18.28 5.21
N ILE A 36 -6.06 -18.48 4.52
CA ILE A 36 -4.89 -17.58 4.62
C ILE A 36 -5.30 -16.17 4.14
N HIS A 37 -6.02 -16.07 3.03
CA HIS A 37 -6.50 -14.79 2.51
C HIS A 37 -7.41 -14.08 3.53
N ALA A 38 -8.35 -14.77 4.14
CA ALA A 38 -9.22 -14.19 5.16
C ALA A 38 -8.43 -13.73 6.39
N ALA A 39 -7.48 -14.54 6.87
CA ALA A 39 -6.65 -14.19 8.02
C ALA A 39 -5.79 -12.94 7.74
N ILE A 40 -5.13 -12.87 6.58
CA ILE A 40 -4.35 -11.71 6.16
C ILE A 40 -5.26 -10.48 6.01
N SER A 41 -6.45 -10.63 5.42
CA SER A 41 -7.43 -9.56 5.26
C SER A 41 -7.84 -8.96 6.59
N VAL A 42 -8.14 -9.79 7.58
CA VAL A 42 -8.48 -9.34 8.93
C VAL A 42 -7.29 -8.63 9.58
N ALA A 43 -6.08 -9.21 9.50
CA ALA A 43 -4.88 -8.63 10.09
C ALA A 43 -4.57 -7.24 9.49
N LEU A 44 -4.60 -7.10 8.17
CA LEU A 44 -4.36 -5.83 7.48
C LEU A 44 -5.45 -4.81 7.82
N ARG A 45 -6.72 -5.22 7.91
CA ARG A 45 -7.82 -4.32 8.25
C ARG A 45 -7.81 -3.88 9.71
N LEU A 46 -7.26 -4.68 10.61
CA LEU A 46 -7.00 -4.26 11.98
C LEU A 46 -5.80 -3.32 12.05
N PHE A 47 -4.76 -3.58 11.28
CA PHE A 47 -3.55 -2.76 11.29
C PHE A 47 -3.77 -1.40 10.60
N PHE A 48 -4.40 -1.38 9.43
CA PHE A 48 -4.71 -0.15 8.70
C PHE A 48 -6.12 0.35 9.02
N ARG A 49 -6.24 1.65 9.28
CA ARG A 49 -7.54 2.31 9.48
C ARG A 49 -8.36 2.31 8.18
N ARG A 50 -7.68 2.52 7.04
CA ARG A 50 -8.27 2.59 5.71
C ARG A 50 -7.31 1.97 4.67
N ILE A 51 -7.87 1.15 3.80
CA ILE A 51 -7.19 0.59 2.63
C ILE A 51 -8.01 1.03 1.43
N GLU A 52 -7.43 1.85 0.56
CA GLU A 52 -8.06 2.29 -0.67
C GLU A 52 -7.39 1.67 -1.88
N THR A 53 -8.18 1.37 -2.90
CA THR A 53 -7.71 1.01 -4.22
C THR A 53 -8.19 2.03 -5.24
N ASN A 54 -7.34 2.37 -6.19
CA ASN A 54 -7.67 3.23 -7.31
C ASN A 54 -7.26 2.54 -8.61
N GLY A 55 -8.15 2.49 -9.59
CA GLY A 55 -7.88 1.92 -10.90
C GLY A 55 -7.88 0.38 -10.96
N VAL A 56 -8.34 -0.33 -9.92
CA VAL A 56 -8.42 -1.80 -9.90
C VAL A 56 -9.38 -2.36 -10.96
N GLU A 57 -10.37 -1.60 -11.37
CA GLU A 57 -11.34 -1.93 -12.42
C GLU A 57 -10.70 -2.05 -13.82
N ARG A 58 -9.52 -1.47 -14.01
CA ARG A 58 -8.75 -1.58 -15.25
C ARG A 58 -8.01 -2.89 -15.40
N VAL A 59 -7.97 -3.71 -14.36
CA VAL A 59 -7.32 -5.03 -14.39
C VAL A 59 -8.14 -5.99 -15.24
N PRO A 60 -7.67 -6.42 -16.41
CA PRO A 60 -8.37 -7.40 -17.25
C PRO A 60 -8.65 -8.69 -16.49
N PRO A 61 -9.88 -9.24 -16.59
CA PRO A 61 -10.28 -10.41 -15.82
C PRO A 61 -9.63 -11.72 -16.29
N ASP A 62 -9.23 -11.80 -17.54
CA ASP A 62 -8.88 -13.04 -18.26
C ASP A 62 -7.48 -13.04 -18.89
N LYS A 63 -6.78 -11.89 -18.94
CA LYS A 63 -5.47 -11.77 -19.58
C LYS A 63 -4.32 -12.01 -18.61
N PRO A 64 -3.19 -12.55 -19.06
CA PRO A 64 -1.97 -12.65 -18.25
C PRO A 64 -1.42 -11.25 -17.96
N ILE A 65 -1.04 -11.00 -16.71
CA ILE A 65 -0.54 -9.69 -16.31
C ILE A 65 0.70 -9.84 -15.43
N ILE A 66 1.71 -9.06 -15.74
CA ILE A 66 2.83 -8.81 -14.83
C ILE A 66 2.57 -7.49 -14.11
N PHE A 67 2.25 -7.56 -12.83
CA PHE A 67 2.21 -6.39 -11.98
C PHE A 67 3.63 -6.02 -11.54
N VAL A 68 4.04 -4.80 -11.80
CA VAL A 68 5.32 -4.23 -11.35
C VAL A 68 5.05 -3.21 -10.26
N LEU A 69 5.71 -3.32 -9.10
CA LEU A 69 5.38 -2.58 -7.89
C LEU A 69 6.63 -1.97 -7.23
N ASN A 70 6.46 -0.80 -6.62
CA ASN A 70 7.45 -0.32 -5.64
C ASN A 70 7.39 -1.15 -4.34
N HIS A 71 8.46 -1.16 -3.56
CA HIS A 71 8.60 -2.05 -2.40
C HIS A 71 8.91 -1.31 -1.08
N PRO A 72 7.99 -0.47 -0.58
CA PRO A 72 8.24 0.35 0.62
C PRO A 72 8.06 -0.38 1.95
N ASN A 73 7.42 -1.57 2.02
CA ASN A 73 7.04 -2.17 3.32
C ASN A 73 7.09 -3.71 3.37
N GLY A 74 8.21 -4.31 2.99
CA GLY A 74 8.48 -5.74 3.21
C GLY A 74 7.33 -6.68 2.81
N LEU A 75 6.93 -7.60 3.71
CA LEU A 75 5.85 -8.57 3.44
C LEU A 75 4.45 -7.94 3.42
N ILE A 76 4.28 -6.70 3.87
CA ILE A 76 2.98 -6.02 3.84
C ILE A 76 2.57 -5.69 2.40
N ASP A 77 3.52 -5.30 1.55
CA ASP A 77 3.26 -4.95 0.15
C ASP A 77 2.63 -6.11 -0.64
N PRO A 78 3.26 -7.30 -0.71
CA PRO A 78 2.62 -8.44 -1.36
C PRO A 78 1.32 -8.87 -0.69
N ALA A 79 1.19 -8.73 0.65
CA ALA A 79 -0.04 -9.05 1.35
C ALA A 79 -1.20 -8.11 0.95
N LEU A 80 -0.95 -6.83 0.77
CA LEU A 80 -1.95 -5.87 0.29
C LEU A 80 -2.42 -6.19 -1.14
N ILE A 81 -1.49 -6.49 -2.04
CA ILE A 81 -1.84 -6.91 -3.40
C ILE A 81 -2.63 -8.22 -3.40
N PHE A 82 -2.21 -9.19 -2.58
CA PHE A 82 -2.88 -10.46 -2.45
C PHE A 82 -4.35 -10.33 -2.03
N VAL A 83 -4.67 -9.38 -1.14
CA VAL A 83 -6.04 -9.18 -0.64
C VAL A 83 -6.86 -8.18 -1.46
N SER A 84 -6.22 -7.33 -2.28
CA SER A 84 -6.91 -6.29 -3.07
C SER A 84 -7.26 -6.74 -4.49
N LEU A 85 -6.50 -7.70 -5.07
CA LEU A 85 -6.73 -8.16 -6.43
C LEU A 85 -7.87 -9.17 -6.51
N PRO A 86 -8.82 -8.99 -7.45
CA PRO A 86 -9.89 -9.94 -7.70
C PRO A 86 -9.43 -11.18 -8.48
N ARG A 87 -8.11 -11.34 -8.68
CA ARG A 87 -7.46 -12.41 -9.47
C ARG A 87 -6.41 -13.14 -8.65
N ARG A 88 -6.10 -14.37 -9.07
CA ARG A 88 -4.97 -15.12 -8.48
C ARG A 88 -3.66 -14.51 -8.96
N VAL A 89 -2.81 -14.14 -8.02
CA VAL A 89 -1.49 -13.59 -8.26
C VAL A 89 -0.43 -14.46 -7.58
N SER A 90 0.67 -14.70 -8.26
CA SER A 90 1.88 -15.36 -7.73
C SER A 90 2.97 -14.31 -7.56
N PHE A 91 3.71 -14.38 -6.46
CA PHE A 91 4.75 -13.41 -6.14
C PHE A 91 6.13 -13.99 -6.33
N LEU A 92 7.09 -13.18 -6.74
CA LEU A 92 8.49 -13.53 -6.63
C LEU A 92 8.99 -13.15 -5.23
N ALA A 93 9.48 -14.13 -4.48
CA ALA A 93 9.91 -13.96 -3.11
C ALA A 93 11.37 -14.43 -2.91
N LYS A 94 12.09 -13.83 -1.98
CA LYS A 94 13.46 -14.20 -1.63
C LYS A 94 13.55 -15.69 -1.31
N SER A 95 14.49 -16.42 -1.92
CA SER A 95 14.64 -17.89 -1.76
C SER A 95 14.79 -18.32 -0.30
N THR A 96 15.53 -17.58 0.52
CA THR A 96 15.71 -17.88 1.95
C THR A 96 14.42 -17.86 2.77
N LEU A 97 13.34 -17.20 2.31
CA LEU A 97 12.04 -17.22 3.00
C LEU A 97 11.37 -18.60 2.90
N PHE A 98 11.70 -19.40 1.87
CA PHE A 98 11.16 -20.74 1.69
C PHE A 98 11.78 -21.77 2.65
N GLU A 99 12.90 -21.43 3.27
CA GLU A 99 13.62 -22.28 4.24
C GLU A 99 13.01 -22.18 5.66
N ILE A 100 12.25 -21.13 5.92
CA ILE A 100 11.56 -20.93 7.20
C ILE A 100 10.44 -21.97 7.31
N PRO A 101 10.42 -22.87 8.33
CA PRO A 101 9.52 -24.02 8.37
C PRO A 101 8.03 -23.68 8.15
N ILE A 102 7.48 -22.76 8.92
CA ILE A 102 6.07 -22.35 8.81
C ILE A 102 5.90 -21.29 7.70
N GLY A 103 6.80 -20.30 7.67
CA GLY A 103 6.77 -19.21 6.68
C GLY A 103 6.88 -19.72 5.25
N GLY A 104 7.81 -20.64 5.00
CA GLY A 104 7.98 -21.27 3.69
C GLY A 104 6.78 -22.10 3.26
N ALA A 105 6.10 -22.78 4.18
CA ALA A 105 4.86 -23.50 3.88
C ALA A 105 3.74 -22.55 3.45
N ILE A 106 3.58 -21.41 4.15
CA ILE A 106 2.61 -20.37 3.81
C ILE A 106 2.92 -19.77 2.44
N ILE A 107 4.19 -19.41 2.19
CA ILE A 107 4.63 -18.80 0.93
C ILE A 107 4.39 -19.77 -0.26
N ARG A 108 4.67 -21.06 -0.08
CA ARG A 108 4.34 -22.08 -1.07
C ARG A 108 2.83 -22.22 -1.29
N ALA A 109 2.03 -22.20 -0.23
CA ALA A 109 0.57 -22.23 -0.34
C ALA A 109 0.00 -21.00 -1.06
N LEU A 110 0.70 -19.87 -1.02
CA LEU A 110 0.39 -18.66 -1.78
C LEU A 110 0.90 -18.70 -3.23
N GLU A 111 1.55 -19.82 -3.64
CA GLU A 111 2.10 -20.01 -4.99
C GLU A 111 3.19 -18.98 -5.34
N ALA A 112 3.98 -18.56 -4.35
CA ALA A 112 5.13 -17.72 -4.62
C ALA A 112 6.28 -18.52 -5.25
N LEU A 113 7.08 -17.83 -6.06
CA LEU A 113 8.25 -18.41 -6.75
C LEU A 113 9.54 -17.86 -6.12
N PRO A 114 10.56 -18.71 -5.90
CA PRO A 114 11.82 -18.28 -5.29
C PRO A 114 12.64 -17.41 -6.24
N VAL A 115 13.25 -16.34 -5.75
CA VAL A 115 14.26 -15.54 -6.47
C VAL A 115 15.57 -15.59 -5.71
N TYR A 116 16.64 -15.90 -6.44
CA TYR A 116 18.00 -15.96 -5.92
C TYR A 116 18.71 -14.63 -6.22
N ARG A 117 19.26 -13.98 -5.18
CA ARG A 117 19.88 -12.65 -5.29
C ARG A 117 21.37 -12.76 -4.96
N ARG A 118 22.22 -11.98 -5.66
CA ARG A 118 23.68 -11.96 -5.40
C ARG A 118 24.04 -11.56 -3.96
N ILE A 119 23.20 -10.74 -3.32
CA ILE A 119 23.43 -10.29 -1.94
C ILE A 119 23.09 -11.34 -0.88
N ASP A 120 22.44 -12.43 -1.25
CA ASP A 120 22.10 -13.51 -0.33
C ASP A 120 23.23 -14.54 -0.29
N ALA A 121 23.66 -14.94 0.89
CA ALA A 121 24.71 -15.95 1.05
C ALA A 121 24.29 -17.25 0.33
N GLY A 122 25.13 -17.76 -0.56
CA GLY A 122 24.86 -18.98 -1.35
C GLY A 122 23.83 -18.81 -2.48
N GLY A 123 23.48 -17.58 -2.85
CA GLY A 123 22.54 -17.31 -3.95
C GLY A 123 23.13 -17.67 -5.32
N ASP A 124 22.74 -18.85 -5.84
CA ASP A 124 23.07 -19.28 -7.19
C ASP A 124 22.12 -18.63 -8.20
N MET A 125 22.62 -17.65 -8.94
CA MET A 125 21.85 -16.91 -9.93
C MET A 125 21.39 -17.77 -11.12
N SER A 126 22.03 -18.91 -11.38
CA SER A 126 21.65 -19.83 -12.48
C SER A 126 20.25 -20.41 -12.23
N LYS A 127 19.86 -20.59 -10.97
CA LYS A 127 18.52 -21.07 -10.59
C LYS A 127 17.38 -20.11 -10.94
N ASN A 128 17.69 -18.84 -11.23
CA ASN A 128 16.67 -17.89 -11.70
C ASN A 128 16.11 -18.25 -13.09
N LEU A 129 16.85 -19.01 -13.91
CA LEU A 129 16.33 -19.49 -15.19
C LEU A 129 15.11 -20.40 -14.97
N GLU A 130 15.16 -21.30 -13.99
CA GLU A 130 14.02 -22.14 -13.62
C GLU A 130 12.84 -21.31 -13.13
N THR A 131 13.11 -20.28 -12.31
CA THR A 131 12.09 -19.35 -11.83
C THR A 131 11.44 -18.59 -12.99
N PHE A 132 12.23 -18.12 -13.96
CA PHE A 132 11.69 -17.43 -15.13
C PHE A 132 10.85 -18.36 -16.01
N ARG A 133 11.29 -19.62 -16.23
CA ARG A 133 10.48 -20.64 -16.90
C ARG A 133 9.15 -20.90 -16.19
N ALA A 134 9.17 -21.01 -14.86
CA ALA A 134 7.95 -21.17 -14.07
C ALA A 134 7.03 -19.94 -14.17
N CYS A 135 7.57 -18.71 -14.20
CA CYS A 135 6.80 -17.50 -14.45
C CYS A 135 6.13 -17.53 -15.83
N ARG A 136 6.88 -17.88 -16.88
CA ARG A 136 6.36 -18.00 -18.26
C ARG A 136 5.22 -19.03 -18.32
N ALA A 137 5.36 -20.18 -17.67
CA ALA A 137 4.33 -21.22 -17.61
C ALA A 137 3.04 -20.74 -16.90
N LEU A 138 3.15 -19.90 -15.85
CA LEU A 138 2.00 -19.30 -15.20
C LEU A 138 1.30 -18.28 -16.11
N LEU A 139 2.05 -17.43 -16.80
CA LEU A 139 1.51 -16.45 -17.74
C LEU A 139 0.78 -17.12 -18.91
N ALA A 140 1.32 -18.23 -19.45
CA ALA A 140 0.67 -19.04 -20.48
C ALA A 140 -0.68 -19.66 -20.03
N GLN A 141 -0.92 -19.75 -18.72
CA GLN A 141 -2.19 -20.16 -18.11
C GLN A 141 -3.12 -18.97 -17.82
N ASN A 142 -2.90 -17.80 -18.41
CA ASN A 142 -3.62 -16.56 -18.13
C ASN A 142 -3.60 -16.15 -16.65
N ARG A 143 -2.51 -16.47 -15.93
CA ARG A 143 -2.32 -16.10 -14.54
C ARG A 143 -1.58 -14.78 -14.41
N CYS A 144 -1.64 -14.21 -13.21
CA CYS A 144 -0.93 -12.97 -12.91
C CYS A 144 0.29 -13.27 -12.04
N ILE A 145 1.35 -12.52 -12.28
CA ILE A 145 2.52 -12.49 -11.40
C ILE A 145 2.77 -11.07 -10.91
N ALA A 146 3.32 -10.93 -9.73
CA ALA A 146 3.71 -9.65 -9.16
C ALA A 146 5.21 -9.64 -8.87
N VAL A 147 5.88 -8.60 -9.37
CA VAL A 147 7.32 -8.42 -9.30
C VAL A 147 7.63 -7.08 -8.64
N PHE A 148 8.55 -7.08 -7.69
CA PHE A 148 9.14 -5.90 -7.11
C PHE A 148 10.51 -5.66 -7.76
N PRO A 149 10.58 -4.87 -8.83
CA PRO A 149 11.78 -4.82 -9.67
C PRO A 149 12.97 -4.12 -9.00
N GLU A 150 12.76 -3.41 -7.90
CA GLU A 150 13.83 -2.88 -7.04
C GLU A 150 14.64 -4.01 -6.35
N GLY A 151 14.00 -5.16 -6.14
CA GLY A 151 14.61 -6.37 -5.58
C GLY A 151 14.92 -6.33 -4.09
N VAL A 152 14.63 -5.23 -3.42
CA VAL A 152 14.74 -5.04 -1.96
C VAL A 152 13.66 -4.07 -1.49
N SER A 153 13.15 -4.26 -0.29
CA SER A 153 12.32 -3.24 0.36
C SER A 153 13.19 -2.15 0.98
N HIS A 154 12.74 -0.89 0.95
CA HIS A 154 13.50 0.25 1.46
C HIS A 154 12.60 1.41 1.89
N ASP A 155 13.18 2.35 2.64
CA ASP A 155 12.51 3.55 3.14
C ASP A 155 12.81 4.82 2.34
N GLU A 156 13.55 4.70 1.25
CA GLU A 156 13.89 5.84 0.41
C GLU A 156 12.64 6.46 -0.22
N THR A 157 12.68 7.77 -0.45
CA THR A 157 11.59 8.58 -0.97
C THR A 157 11.46 8.51 -2.48
N LYS A 158 12.43 7.87 -3.14
CA LYS A 158 12.46 7.64 -4.59
C LYS A 158 12.66 6.16 -4.92
N LEU A 159 12.25 5.77 -6.11
CA LEU A 159 12.49 4.43 -6.63
C LEU A 159 13.99 4.16 -6.74
N LYS A 160 14.40 2.97 -6.28
CA LYS A 160 15.74 2.44 -6.53
C LYS A 160 15.88 2.02 -8.00
N PRO A 161 17.14 1.87 -8.47
CA PRO A 161 17.38 1.36 -9.83
C PRO A 161 16.63 0.06 -10.09
N ILE A 162 15.88 0.03 -11.17
CA ILE A 162 15.01 -1.09 -11.56
C ILE A 162 15.87 -2.21 -12.16
N LYS A 163 15.64 -3.44 -11.69
CA LYS A 163 16.28 -4.65 -12.22
C LYS A 163 15.52 -5.18 -13.44
N THR A 164 16.24 -5.81 -14.35
CA THR A 164 15.74 -6.31 -15.64
C THR A 164 14.85 -7.55 -15.55
N GLY A 165 14.66 -8.16 -14.37
CA GLY A 165 13.96 -9.43 -14.21
C GLY A 165 12.52 -9.43 -14.77
N ALA A 166 11.75 -8.37 -14.51
CA ALA A 166 10.38 -8.26 -15.02
C ALA A 166 10.34 -8.21 -16.56
N ALA A 167 11.24 -7.43 -17.18
CA ALA A 167 11.35 -7.34 -18.63
C ALA A 167 11.78 -8.68 -19.27
N ARG A 168 12.76 -9.37 -18.68
CA ARG A 168 13.20 -10.69 -19.16
C ARG A 168 12.11 -11.75 -19.07
N ILE A 169 11.31 -11.74 -18.00
CA ILE A 169 10.16 -12.64 -17.88
C ILE A 169 9.11 -12.33 -18.95
N ALA A 170 8.79 -11.05 -19.15
CA ALA A 170 7.78 -10.61 -20.12
C ALA A 170 8.18 -10.95 -21.56
N LEU A 171 9.36 -10.51 -21.99
CA LEU A 171 9.85 -10.73 -23.35
C LEU A 171 10.07 -12.21 -23.61
N GLY A 172 10.61 -12.96 -22.65
CA GLY A 172 10.79 -14.38 -22.81
C GLY A 172 9.48 -15.20 -22.75
N ALA A 173 8.36 -14.63 -22.28
CA ALA A 173 7.05 -15.27 -22.36
C ALA A 173 6.38 -15.10 -23.74
N LEU A 174 6.75 -14.05 -24.47
CA LEU A 174 6.24 -13.71 -25.80
C LEU A 174 7.22 -14.02 -26.93
N GLY A 175 8.48 -14.28 -26.59
CA GLY A 175 9.54 -14.49 -27.57
C GLY A 175 9.34 -15.74 -28.42
N PHE A 176 9.80 -15.68 -29.64
CA PHE A 176 9.76 -16.75 -30.63
C PHE A 176 11.19 -17.10 -31.11
N ASN A 177 11.41 -18.35 -31.55
CA ASN A 177 12.66 -18.77 -32.19
C ASN A 177 12.50 -18.69 -33.70
N GLU A 178 13.36 -17.92 -34.38
CA GLU A 178 13.30 -17.74 -35.85
C GLU A 178 13.46 -19.06 -36.61
N GLU A 179 14.20 -20.04 -36.07
CA GLU A 179 14.39 -21.37 -36.69
C GLU A 179 13.11 -22.21 -36.75
N GLY A 180 12.03 -21.86 -36.03
CA GLY A 180 10.77 -22.60 -36.01
C GLY A 180 9.85 -22.36 -37.21
N GLU A 181 10.04 -21.29 -37.98
CA GLU A 181 9.16 -20.96 -39.11
C GLU A 181 9.62 -21.53 -40.46
N GLU A 182 10.91 -21.72 -40.69
CA GLU A 182 11.41 -22.32 -41.95
C GLU A 182 11.24 -23.83 -42.03
N GLY A 183 11.14 -24.53 -40.90
CA GLY A 183 11.02 -26.00 -40.86
C GLY A 183 9.62 -26.58 -41.12
N ARG A 184 8.57 -25.75 -41.25
CA ARG A 184 7.17 -26.20 -41.35
C ARG A 184 6.59 -26.34 -42.75
N LYS A 185 7.43 -26.30 -43.81
CA LYS A 185 7.01 -26.60 -45.20
C LYS A 185 7.41 -28.01 -45.70
N GLY A 186 7.27 -29.02 -44.94
CA GLY A 186 7.44 -30.38 -45.42
C GLY A 186 7.65 -31.36 -44.29
N GLU A 187 6.66 -32.09 -43.97
CA GLU A 187 6.60 -33.53 -43.76
C GLU A 187 5.45 -33.93 -42.84
N GLY A 188 4.73 -34.93 -43.25
CA GLY A 188 3.49 -35.37 -42.67
C GLY A 188 3.61 -36.07 -41.32
N GLU A 189 2.51 -35.97 -40.60
CA GLU A 189 1.98 -36.81 -39.54
C GLU A 189 2.92 -37.81 -38.84
N LYS A 190 3.24 -37.51 -37.56
CA LYS A 190 3.09 -38.49 -36.47
C LYS A 190 2.73 -37.77 -35.16
N LYS A 191 1.53 -38.10 -34.68
CA LYS A 191 1.03 -37.68 -33.36
C LYS A 191 1.94 -38.24 -32.28
N THR A 192 2.64 -37.40 -31.59
CA THR A 192 3.07 -37.60 -30.22
C THR A 192 2.71 -36.34 -29.43
N ASP A 193 1.94 -36.56 -28.38
CA ASP A 193 1.23 -35.59 -27.56
C ASP A 193 2.21 -34.80 -26.66
N HIS A 194 3.04 -33.95 -27.28
CA HIS A 194 3.70 -32.82 -26.65
C HIS A 194 3.11 -31.56 -27.28
N ARG A 195 2.05 -31.06 -26.65
CA ARG A 195 1.47 -29.75 -26.93
C ARG A 195 2.59 -28.70 -26.81
N SER A 196 3.30 -28.47 -27.93
CA SER A 196 4.13 -27.28 -28.08
C SER A 196 3.18 -26.10 -27.86
N LEU A 197 3.35 -25.42 -26.75
CA LEU A 197 2.63 -24.17 -26.46
C LEU A 197 3.09 -23.16 -27.53
N THR A 198 2.40 -23.13 -28.64
CA THR A 198 2.55 -22.11 -29.65
C THR A 198 2.06 -20.81 -29.02
N THR A 199 2.98 -19.86 -28.84
CA THR A 199 2.81 -18.55 -28.23
C THR A 199 2.01 -17.56 -29.10
N ASP A 200 1.35 -18.06 -30.13
CA ASP A 200 0.74 -17.24 -31.19
C ASP A 200 -0.34 -16.25 -30.73
N HIS A 201 -0.75 -16.23 -29.45
CA HIS A 201 -1.81 -15.32 -28.98
C HIS A 201 -1.74 -14.97 -27.49
N LEU A 202 -0.55 -14.94 -26.87
CA LEU A 202 -0.45 -14.52 -25.48
C LEU A 202 -0.57 -12.98 -25.38
N ASP A 203 -1.76 -12.47 -25.11
CA ASP A 203 -2.01 -11.04 -24.90
C ASP A 203 -1.51 -10.61 -23.50
N LEU A 204 -0.17 -10.63 -23.34
CA LEU A 204 0.50 -10.29 -22.09
C LEU A 204 0.54 -8.79 -21.90
N LYS A 205 0.14 -8.38 -20.70
CA LYS A 205 0.19 -6.97 -20.31
C LYS A 205 1.09 -6.77 -19.09
N ILE A 206 1.67 -5.58 -19.00
CA ILE A 206 2.36 -5.10 -17.79
C ILE A 206 1.52 -3.98 -17.18
N MET A 207 1.35 -4.01 -15.86
CA MET A 207 0.65 -2.95 -15.12
C MET A 207 1.53 -2.46 -13.96
N ALA A 208 1.79 -1.16 -13.96
CA ALA A 208 2.48 -0.51 -12.85
C ALA A 208 1.52 -0.29 -11.68
N VAL A 209 1.94 -0.61 -10.46
CA VAL A 209 1.14 -0.42 -9.24
C VAL A 209 1.96 0.32 -8.20
N GLY A 210 1.44 1.46 -7.75
CA GLY A 210 2.04 2.27 -6.70
C GLY A 210 1.43 1.99 -5.34
N LEU A 211 2.28 1.79 -4.34
CA LEU A 211 1.90 1.66 -2.94
C LEU A 211 2.29 2.94 -2.19
N PHE A 212 1.31 3.60 -1.58
CA PHE A 212 1.51 4.80 -0.78
C PHE A 212 0.93 4.59 0.62
N TYR A 213 1.74 4.89 1.64
CA TYR A 213 1.38 4.79 3.06
C TYR A 213 1.42 6.16 3.70
N THR A 214 0.39 6.53 4.46
CA THR A 214 0.46 7.75 5.30
C THR A 214 1.49 7.60 6.42
N SER A 215 1.72 6.37 6.87
CA SER A 215 2.84 5.97 7.72
C SER A 215 3.10 4.48 7.56
N LYS A 216 4.34 4.08 7.33
CA LYS A 216 4.70 2.66 7.16
C LYS A 216 4.61 1.85 8.45
N THR A 217 4.91 2.47 9.59
CA THR A 217 5.09 1.79 10.89
C THR A 217 4.00 2.07 11.91
N ALA A 218 3.20 3.12 11.71
CA ALA A 218 2.15 3.48 12.64
C ALA A 218 0.95 2.54 12.54
N PHE A 219 0.54 2.02 13.68
CA PHE A 219 -0.72 1.29 13.80
C PHE A 219 -1.89 2.23 13.50
N ARG A 220 -2.87 1.79 12.73
CA ARG A 220 -4.01 2.57 12.24
C ARG A 220 -3.64 3.68 11.25
N SER A 221 -2.53 3.53 10.53
CA SER A 221 -2.24 4.32 9.33
C SER A 221 -3.18 3.96 8.16
N GLU A 222 -3.05 4.67 7.07
CA GLU A 222 -3.87 4.48 5.89
C GLU A 222 -2.97 4.11 4.70
N VAL A 223 -3.50 3.34 3.75
CA VAL A 223 -2.75 2.91 2.56
C VAL A 223 -3.59 3.05 1.30
N LEU A 224 -2.94 3.53 0.24
CA LEU A 224 -3.48 3.59 -1.12
C LEU A 224 -2.72 2.61 -2.01
N ILE A 225 -3.47 1.79 -2.74
CA ILE A 225 -2.98 0.91 -3.79
C ILE A 225 -3.46 1.49 -5.11
N ARG A 226 -2.54 2.07 -5.88
CA ARG A 226 -2.84 2.71 -7.15
C ARG A 226 -2.46 1.80 -8.30
N TYR A 227 -3.45 1.23 -8.98
CA TYR A 227 -3.28 0.50 -10.22
C TYR A 227 -3.11 1.53 -11.35
N GLY A 228 -1.89 1.68 -11.82
CA GLY A 228 -1.46 2.73 -12.74
C GLY A 228 -1.68 2.37 -14.20
N GLU A 229 -0.71 2.72 -15.03
CA GLU A 229 -0.72 2.44 -16.46
C GLU A 229 -0.65 0.95 -16.73
N ILE A 230 -1.45 0.47 -17.68
CA ILE A 230 -1.37 -0.88 -18.25
C ILE A 230 -0.93 -0.75 -19.70
N PHE A 231 0.00 -1.59 -20.14
CA PHE A 231 0.51 -1.53 -21.51
C PHE A 231 0.87 -2.91 -22.04
N ASP A 232 0.86 -3.01 -23.36
CA ASP A 232 1.19 -4.22 -24.09
C ASP A 232 2.70 -4.40 -24.17
N VAL A 233 3.12 -5.67 -24.27
CA VAL A 233 4.51 -6.06 -24.52
C VAL A 233 4.58 -6.64 -25.94
N GLU A 234 5.49 -6.14 -26.74
CA GLU A 234 5.71 -6.62 -28.10
C GLU A 234 6.59 -7.89 -28.07
N PRO A 235 6.26 -8.91 -28.86
CA PRO A 235 7.10 -10.09 -29.02
C PRO A 235 8.46 -9.72 -29.62
N VAL A 236 9.51 -10.46 -29.23
CA VAL A 236 10.87 -10.31 -29.78
C VAL A 236 11.44 -11.68 -30.15
N ALA A 237 12.29 -11.71 -31.16
CA ALA A 237 13.09 -12.88 -31.44
C ALA A 237 14.04 -13.20 -30.29
N LEU A 238 14.07 -14.44 -29.83
CA LEU A 238 15.01 -14.92 -28.81
C LEU A 238 16.33 -15.32 -29.43
N ASP A 239 17.42 -15.22 -28.68
CA ASP A 239 18.72 -15.72 -29.07
C ASP A 239 18.79 -17.26 -29.00
N GLU A 240 19.93 -17.85 -29.39
CA GLU A 240 20.16 -19.29 -29.39
C GLU A 240 19.97 -19.92 -27.99
N ASP A 241 20.20 -19.19 -26.93
CA ASP A 241 19.99 -19.60 -25.54
C ASP A 241 18.54 -19.46 -25.06
N GLY A 242 17.64 -18.92 -25.89
CA GLY A 242 16.25 -18.66 -25.59
C GLY A 242 16.05 -17.43 -24.67
N GLU A 243 17.01 -16.50 -24.67
CA GLU A 243 16.96 -15.25 -23.92
C GLU A 243 16.61 -14.07 -24.85
N PRO A 244 15.91 -13.05 -24.34
CA PRO A 244 15.56 -11.87 -25.13
C PRO A 244 16.78 -10.96 -25.35
N PRO A 245 16.84 -10.22 -26.48
CA PRO A 245 17.92 -9.30 -26.81
C PRO A 245 18.12 -8.25 -25.71
N LYS A 246 19.39 -7.93 -25.41
CA LYS A 246 19.74 -6.98 -24.32
C LYS A 246 19.13 -5.60 -24.50
N GLU A 247 19.03 -5.10 -25.74
CA GLU A 247 18.40 -3.80 -26.03
C GLU A 247 16.91 -3.81 -25.73
N ALA A 248 16.17 -4.82 -26.21
CA ALA A 248 14.75 -4.95 -25.91
C ALA A 248 14.48 -5.05 -24.40
N VAL A 249 15.32 -5.78 -23.67
CA VAL A 249 15.25 -5.86 -22.19
C VAL A 249 15.48 -4.49 -21.56
N LYS A 250 16.44 -3.72 -22.05
CA LYS A 250 16.73 -2.36 -21.55
C LYS A 250 15.56 -1.43 -21.80
N ASP A 251 15.05 -1.38 -23.03
CA ASP A 251 13.95 -0.50 -23.43
C ASP A 251 12.67 -0.79 -22.64
N LEU A 252 12.33 -2.07 -22.47
CA LEU A 252 11.18 -2.47 -21.66
C LEU A 252 11.39 -2.15 -20.17
N THR A 253 12.61 -2.30 -19.65
CA THR A 253 12.94 -1.93 -18.27
C THR A 253 12.77 -0.43 -18.03
N GLU A 254 13.22 0.41 -18.97
CA GLU A 254 13.03 1.86 -18.91
C GLU A 254 11.54 2.25 -19.00
N ARG A 255 10.76 1.53 -19.83
CA ARG A 255 9.31 1.75 -19.92
C ARG A 255 8.61 1.40 -18.60
N ILE A 256 9.00 0.27 -17.97
CA ILE A 256 8.53 -0.13 -16.64
C ILE A 256 8.88 0.93 -15.59
N GLU A 257 10.11 1.44 -15.61
CA GLU A 257 10.55 2.48 -14.67
C GLU A 257 9.71 3.76 -14.81
N ARG A 258 9.50 4.24 -16.04
CA ARG A 258 8.65 5.42 -16.29
C ARG A 258 7.22 5.22 -15.79
N ALA A 259 6.62 4.04 -16.04
CA ALA A 259 5.27 3.72 -15.56
C ALA A 259 5.20 3.67 -14.02
N LEU A 260 6.20 3.09 -13.36
CA LEU A 260 6.29 3.06 -11.89
C LEU A 260 6.48 4.47 -11.30
N ARG A 261 7.32 5.30 -11.91
CA ARG A 261 7.51 6.69 -11.46
C ARG A 261 6.20 7.50 -11.49
N ARG A 262 5.34 7.27 -12.50
CA ARG A 262 4.00 7.90 -12.57
C ARG A 262 3.03 7.34 -11.53
N ALA A 263 3.21 6.09 -11.09
CA ALA A 263 2.34 5.47 -10.11
C ALA A 263 2.73 5.78 -8.66
N THR A 264 3.96 6.27 -8.42
CA THR A 264 4.56 6.46 -7.09
C THR A 264 4.89 7.93 -6.82
N LEU A 265 5.15 8.25 -5.55
CA LEU A 265 5.71 9.53 -5.15
C LEU A 265 7.25 9.43 -5.18
N ASN A 266 7.91 10.39 -5.85
CA ASN A 266 9.37 10.39 -6.03
C ASN A 266 9.95 11.75 -5.67
N LEU A 267 10.60 11.83 -4.52
CA LEU A 267 11.28 13.02 -4.00
C LEU A 267 12.74 12.70 -3.70
N GLU A 268 13.60 13.71 -3.77
CA GLU A 268 15.06 13.48 -3.67
C GLU A 268 15.50 13.18 -2.23
N SER A 269 14.82 13.77 -1.24
CA SER A 269 15.17 13.61 0.17
C SER A 269 13.94 13.37 1.06
N GLN A 270 14.18 12.90 2.28
CA GLN A 270 13.15 12.77 3.31
C GLN A 270 12.61 14.14 3.76
N GLU A 271 13.47 15.17 3.74
CA GLU A 271 13.09 16.53 4.09
C GLU A 271 12.11 17.12 3.06
N ASP A 272 12.34 16.86 1.77
CA ASP A 272 11.42 17.25 0.69
C ASP A 272 10.07 16.57 0.86
N LEU A 273 10.08 15.26 1.16
CA LEU A 273 8.86 14.50 1.41
C LEU A 273 8.07 15.10 2.58
N ASP A 274 8.73 15.35 3.71
CA ASP A 274 8.09 15.93 4.89
C ASP A 274 7.50 17.32 4.58
N THR A 275 8.18 18.12 3.79
CA THR A 275 7.69 19.45 3.39
C THR A 275 6.48 19.36 2.48
N VAL A 276 6.52 18.50 1.47
CA VAL A 276 5.40 18.29 0.54
C VAL A 276 4.18 17.71 1.27
N LEU A 277 4.38 16.78 2.22
CA LEU A 277 3.31 16.25 3.05
C LEU A 277 2.66 17.35 3.93
N LYS A 278 3.46 18.24 4.52
CA LYS A 278 2.97 19.38 5.32
C LYS A 278 2.21 20.40 4.47
N ALA A 279 2.75 20.73 3.29
CA ALA A 279 2.10 21.62 2.35
C ALA A 279 0.75 21.07 1.88
N GLU A 280 0.67 19.77 1.55
CA GLU A 280 -0.58 19.10 1.19
C GLU A 280 -1.58 19.11 2.33
N ALA A 281 -1.16 18.78 3.55
CA ALA A 281 -2.01 18.79 4.74
C ALA A 281 -2.58 20.19 5.04
N LEU A 282 -1.80 21.25 4.83
CA LEU A 282 -2.28 22.63 4.92
C LEU A 282 -3.31 22.95 3.84
N PHE A 283 -3.03 22.58 2.59
CA PHE A 283 -3.90 22.85 1.45
C PHE A 283 -5.22 22.09 1.58
N SER A 284 -5.16 20.77 1.88
CA SER A 284 -6.33 19.90 1.99
C SER A 284 -7.21 20.21 3.18
N SER A 285 -6.70 20.93 4.19
CA SER A 285 -7.48 21.27 5.39
C SER A 285 -8.76 22.07 5.11
N VAL A 286 -8.85 22.73 3.94
CA VAL A 286 -10.08 23.42 3.46
C VAL A 286 -11.18 22.43 3.11
N TYR A 287 -10.81 21.28 2.55
CA TYR A 287 -11.76 20.26 2.07
C TYR A 287 -12.16 19.26 3.16
N SER A 288 -11.51 19.32 4.31
CA SER A 288 -11.78 18.41 5.43
C SER A 288 -13.10 18.73 6.09
N ASN A 289 -14.07 17.83 5.96
CA ASN A 289 -15.35 17.91 6.63
C ASN A 289 -15.39 16.96 7.84
N LEU A 290 -16.08 17.37 8.91
CA LEU A 290 -16.28 16.55 10.14
C LEU A 290 -16.80 15.14 9.84
N ILE A 291 -17.57 14.97 8.76
CA ILE A 291 -18.25 13.71 8.41
C ILE A 291 -17.55 12.99 7.24
N PHE A 292 -17.09 13.73 6.23
CA PHE A 292 -16.54 13.16 5.02
C PHE A 292 -15.02 13.36 4.98
N LYS A 293 -14.28 12.28 5.23
CA LYS A 293 -12.85 12.27 4.94
C LYS A 293 -12.65 12.16 3.44
N GLU A 294 -11.83 13.03 2.92
CA GLU A 294 -11.38 12.98 1.53
C GLU A 294 -10.74 11.63 1.20
N THR A 295 -10.79 11.23 -0.08
CA THR A 295 -10.15 10.01 -0.54
C THR A 295 -8.63 10.18 -0.53
N LEU A 296 -7.91 9.09 -0.21
CA LEU A 296 -6.45 9.08 -0.33
C LEU A 296 -5.97 9.31 -1.77
N THR A 297 -6.79 8.93 -2.74
CA THR A 297 -6.53 9.16 -4.16
C THR A 297 -6.39 10.64 -4.47
N ASN A 298 -7.32 11.48 -4.02
CA ASN A 298 -7.27 12.92 -4.25
C ASN A 298 -6.08 13.57 -3.54
N SER A 299 -5.86 13.18 -2.29
CA SER A 299 -4.68 13.63 -1.52
C SER A 299 -3.38 13.23 -2.20
N PHE A 300 -3.29 12.00 -2.71
CA PHE A 300 -2.10 11.52 -3.40
C PHE A 300 -1.86 12.24 -4.75
N GLN A 301 -2.91 12.53 -5.52
CA GLN A 301 -2.80 13.30 -6.77
C GLN A 301 -2.25 14.70 -6.50
N ARG A 302 -2.74 15.38 -5.46
CA ARG A 302 -2.19 16.68 -5.05
C ARG A 302 -0.73 16.56 -4.57
N LEU A 303 -0.41 15.50 -3.81
CA LEU A 303 0.98 15.25 -3.40
C LEU A 303 1.91 15.08 -4.60
N GLN A 304 1.48 14.37 -5.65
CA GLN A 304 2.27 14.23 -6.88
C GLN A 304 2.46 15.57 -7.58
N SER A 305 1.39 16.34 -7.77
CA SER A 305 1.47 17.68 -8.37
C SER A 305 2.37 18.61 -7.57
N LEU A 306 2.19 18.65 -6.23
CA LEU A 306 3.04 19.43 -5.34
C LEU A 306 4.51 18.99 -5.41
N ALA A 307 4.80 17.68 -5.47
CA ALA A 307 6.16 17.16 -5.55
C ALA A 307 6.86 17.58 -6.85
N GLU A 308 6.15 17.57 -7.97
CA GLU A 308 6.67 18.03 -9.26
C GLU A 308 6.96 19.53 -9.26
N LYS A 309 5.99 20.34 -8.81
CA LYS A 309 6.14 21.80 -8.70
C LYS A 309 7.22 22.20 -7.68
N TYR A 310 7.29 21.47 -6.56
CA TYR A 310 8.32 21.65 -5.54
C TYR A 310 9.73 21.45 -6.14
N LYS A 311 9.92 20.43 -6.94
CA LYS A 311 11.18 20.15 -7.63
C LYS A 311 11.58 21.27 -8.61
N LEU A 312 10.60 21.74 -9.39
CA LEU A 312 10.81 22.86 -10.33
C LEU A 312 11.14 24.19 -9.59
N LEU A 313 10.40 24.47 -8.51
CA LEU A 313 10.67 25.65 -7.69
C LEU A 313 12.03 25.62 -7.04
N GLY A 314 12.46 24.45 -6.52
CA GLY A 314 13.77 24.24 -5.94
C GLY A 314 14.93 24.47 -6.92
N ALA A 315 14.72 24.10 -8.19
CA ALA A 315 15.70 24.32 -9.25
C ALA A 315 15.75 25.79 -9.70
N ASN A 316 14.60 26.45 -9.83
CA ASN A 316 14.49 27.79 -10.42
C ASN A 316 14.58 28.93 -9.39
N GLU A 317 13.95 28.76 -8.21
CA GLU A 317 13.83 29.79 -7.17
C GLU A 317 14.19 29.25 -5.77
N PRO A 318 15.43 28.80 -5.52
CA PRO A 318 15.80 28.10 -4.29
C PRO A 318 15.66 28.96 -3.01
N VAL A 319 15.77 30.27 -3.12
CA VAL A 319 15.61 31.20 -1.97
C VAL A 319 14.14 31.26 -1.54
N LYS A 320 13.22 31.35 -2.51
CA LYS A 320 11.78 31.40 -2.25
C LYS A 320 11.27 30.07 -1.66
N MET A 321 11.81 28.97 -2.15
CA MET A 321 11.55 27.63 -1.65
C MET A 321 11.93 27.50 -0.18
N ARG A 322 13.15 27.91 0.20
CA ARG A 322 13.59 27.87 1.60
C ARG A 322 12.69 28.72 2.51
N ALA A 323 12.35 29.95 2.07
CA ALA A 323 11.46 30.81 2.82
C ALA A 323 10.07 30.20 3.05
N LEU A 324 9.52 29.52 2.03
CA LEU A 324 8.24 28.82 2.18
C LEU A 324 8.34 27.64 3.16
N ASN A 325 9.41 26.85 3.06
CA ASN A 325 9.65 25.72 3.98
C ASN A 325 9.79 26.16 5.43
N GLU A 326 10.47 27.27 5.68
CA GLU A 326 10.60 27.86 7.00
C GLU A 326 9.26 28.30 7.57
N LYS A 327 8.42 28.98 6.75
CA LYS A 327 7.08 29.39 7.12
C LYS A 327 6.18 28.19 7.47
N ILE A 328 6.14 27.16 6.60
CA ILE A 328 5.34 25.94 6.82
C ILE A 328 5.80 25.24 8.12
N THR A 329 7.09 25.10 8.32
CA THR A 329 7.66 24.43 9.48
C THR A 329 7.40 25.22 10.79
N ALA A 330 7.52 26.54 10.76
CA ALA A 330 7.20 27.40 11.89
C ALA A 330 5.72 27.31 12.27
N TYR A 331 4.84 27.37 11.28
CA TYR A 331 3.40 27.25 11.48
C TYR A 331 3.02 25.88 12.08
N GLU A 332 3.56 24.78 11.54
CA GLU A 332 3.32 23.44 12.06
C GLU A 332 3.79 23.29 13.52
N ARG A 333 4.97 23.83 13.84
CA ARG A 333 5.51 23.85 15.20
C ARG A 333 4.57 24.58 16.16
N GLU A 334 4.00 25.70 15.73
CA GLU A 334 3.05 26.47 16.52
C GLU A 334 1.75 25.71 16.76
N LEU A 335 1.19 25.02 15.75
CA LEU A 335 0.04 24.15 15.89
C LEU A 335 0.31 22.99 16.86
N LYS A 336 1.44 22.30 16.69
CA LYS A 336 1.83 21.18 17.57
C LYS A 336 1.99 21.58 19.02
N ALA A 337 2.57 22.75 19.30
CA ALA A 337 2.73 23.27 20.65
C ALA A 337 1.38 23.46 21.37
N ARG A 338 0.29 23.64 20.62
CA ARG A 338 -1.06 23.80 21.16
C ARG A 338 -1.92 22.54 21.06
N GLY A 339 -1.40 21.49 20.42
CA GLY A 339 -2.10 20.22 20.21
C GLY A 339 -3.33 20.36 19.30
N VAL A 340 -3.28 21.26 18.33
CA VAL A 340 -4.28 21.44 17.28
C VAL A 340 -3.69 21.12 15.91
N THR A 341 -4.54 20.88 14.92
CA THR A 341 -4.14 20.62 13.54
C THR A 341 -4.73 21.69 12.62
N ALA A 342 -4.16 21.86 11.42
CA ALA A 342 -4.70 22.77 10.43
C ALA A 342 -6.17 22.43 10.07
N GLU A 343 -6.51 21.13 10.01
CA GLU A 343 -7.89 20.66 9.79
C GLU A 343 -8.84 21.10 10.91
N SER A 344 -8.39 21.02 12.17
CA SER A 344 -9.25 21.32 13.32
C SER A 344 -9.60 22.81 13.43
N LEU A 345 -8.83 23.70 12.79
CA LEU A 345 -9.18 25.14 12.70
C LEU A 345 -10.40 25.38 11.80
N SER A 346 -10.83 24.40 11.01
CA SER A 346 -12.05 24.47 10.21
C SER A 346 -13.34 24.38 11.04
N VAL A 347 -13.23 24.34 12.38
CA VAL A 347 -14.38 24.35 13.30
C VAL A 347 -15.33 25.53 13.05
N LEU A 348 -14.83 26.68 12.58
CA LEU A 348 -15.64 27.86 12.24
C LEU A 348 -16.49 27.66 10.97
N GLN A 349 -16.16 26.70 10.10
CA GLN A 349 -16.94 26.43 8.89
C GLN A 349 -18.24 25.68 9.19
N HIS A 350 -18.41 25.21 10.44
CA HIS A 350 -19.58 24.47 10.86
C HIS A 350 -20.42 25.27 11.88
N PRO A 351 -21.77 25.20 11.79
CA PRO A 351 -22.62 25.76 12.83
C PRO A 351 -22.27 25.20 14.22
N THR A 352 -22.15 26.04 15.21
CA THR A 352 -21.72 25.65 16.58
C THR A 352 -22.58 24.53 17.17
N TRP A 353 -23.90 24.56 16.92
CA TRP A 353 -24.84 23.54 17.40
C TRP A 353 -24.55 22.15 16.75
N TYR A 354 -24.08 22.16 15.51
CA TYR A 354 -23.75 20.94 14.77
C TYR A 354 -22.49 20.28 15.33
N VAL A 355 -21.44 21.06 15.59
CA VAL A 355 -20.20 20.59 16.24
C VAL A 355 -20.52 20.04 17.63
N PHE A 356 -21.35 20.76 18.40
CA PHE A 356 -21.75 20.35 19.75
C PHE A 356 -22.54 19.03 19.73
N ARG A 357 -23.54 18.92 18.86
CA ARG A 357 -24.32 17.68 18.68
C ARG A 357 -23.45 16.49 18.27
N TYR A 358 -22.51 16.72 17.36
CA TYR A 358 -21.57 15.70 16.91
C TYR A 358 -20.69 15.21 18.08
N LEU A 359 -20.12 16.12 18.85
CA LEU A 359 -19.27 15.79 20.00
C LEU A 359 -20.06 15.06 21.10
N ILE A 360 -21.27 15.52 21.42
CA ILE A 360 -22.13 14.84 22.41
C ILE A 360 -22.49 13.43 21.97
N PHE A 361 -22.89 13.26 20.71
CA PHE A 361 -23.25 11.93 20.20
C PHE A 361 -22.05 10.98 20.24
N ARG A 362 -20.87 11.46 19.86
CA ARG A 362 -19.62 10.68 19.93
C ARG A 362 -19.24 10.32 21.37
N LEU A 363 -19.35 11.29 22.27
CA LEU A 363 -19.10 11.05 23.70
C LEU A 363 -20.07 10.03 24.28
N PHE A 364 -21.36 10.14 23.95
CA PHE A 364 -22.37 9.17 24.36
C PHE A 364 -22.01 7.74 23.92
N LEU A 365 -21.59 7.56 22.65
CA LEU A 365 -21.16 6.25 22.15
C LEU A 365 -19.91 5.72 22.88
N VAL A 366 -18.94 6.59 23.18
CA VAL A 366 -17.73 6.21 23.94
C VAL A 366 -18.09 5.81 25.37
N VAL A 367 -18.95 6.58 26.05
CA VAL A 367 -19.39 6.28 27.43
C VAL A 367 -20.18 4.97 27.46
N LEU A 368 -21.12 4.78 26.51
CA LEU A 368 -21.89 3.54 26.40
C LEU A 368 -20.99 2.31 26.15
N GLY A 369 -19.96 2.48 25.31
CA GLY A 369 -19.01 1.43 24.99
C GLY A 369 -17.88 1.24 26.03
N ALA A 370 -17.75 2.16 27.00
CA ALA A 370 -16.61 2.19 27.93
C ALA A 370 -16.38 0.87 28.69
N PRO A 371 -17.39 0.16 29.25
CA PRO A 371 -17.17 -1.11 29.93
C PRO A 371 -16.54 -2.16 29.00
N LEU A 372 -17.04 -2.28 27.76
CA LEU A 372 -16.50 -3.19 26.75
C LEU A 372 -15.11 -2.76 26.30
N ALA A 373 -14.89 -1.43 26.14
CA ALA A 373 -13.61 -0.88 25.73
C ALA A 373 -12.52 -1.13 26.79
N VAL A 374 -12.82 -0.95 28.08
CA VAL A 374 -11.88 -1.21 29.18
C VAL A 374 -11.52 -2.70 29.23
N LEU A 375 -12.51 -3.59 29.20
CA LEU A 375 -12.28 -5.02 29.16
C LEU A 375 -11.45 -5.42 27.95
N GLY A 376 -11.79 -4.89 26.77
CA GLY A 376 -11.04 -5.11 25.54
C GLY A 376 -9.59 -4.63 25.62
N ALA A 377 -9.35 -3.44 26.19
CA ALA A 377 -8.00 -2.92 26.40
C ALA A 377 -7.17 -3.81 27.33
N ILE A 378 -7.76 -4.28 28.43
CA ILE A 378 -7.08 -5.18 29.40
C ILE A 378 -6.69 -6.50 28.72
N VAL A 379 -7.63 -7.16 28.05
CA VAL A 379 -7.39 -8.49 27.44
C VAL A 379 -6.38 -8.41 26.29
N HIS A 380 -6.41 -7.33 25.49
CA HIS A 380 -5.54 -7.22 24.32
C HIS A 380 -4.19 -6.53 24.60
N SER A 381 -4.04 -5.83 25.74
CA SER A 381 -2.80 -5.10 26.06
C SER A 381 -1.55 -5.98 26.05
N PRO A 382 -1.54 -7.22 26.59
CA PRO A 382 -0.34 -8.07 26.53
C PRO A 382 0.06 -8.38 25.09
N GLY A 383 -0.90 -8.81 24.25
CA GLY A 383 -0.64 -9.11 22.84
C GLY A 383 -0.15 -7.88 22.05
N TYR A 384 -0.68 -6.70 22.35
CA TYR A 384 -0.24 -5.43 21.74
C TYR A 384 1.19 -5.07 22.16
N VAL A 385 1.50 -5.13 23.46
CA VAL A 385 2.83 -4.80 24.00
C VAL A 385 3.89 -5.75 23.44
N PHE A 386 3.65 -7.07 23.45
CA PHE A 386 4.57 -8.05 22.88
C PHE A 386 4.76 -7.86 21.37
N SER A 387 3.70 -7.62 20.62
CA SER A 387 3.80 -7.36 19.17
C SER A 387 4.60 -6.10 18.86
N ASN A 388 4.42 -5.05 19.66
CA ASN A 388 5.17 -3.81 19.51
C ASN A 388 6.64 -3.98 19.90
N PHE A 389 6.92 -4.72 20.97
CA PHE A 389 8.28 -5.05 21.41
C PHE A 389 9.03 -5.85 20.34
N ILE A 390 8.42 -6.88 19.77
CA ILE A 390 9.02 -7.65 18.66
C ILE A 390 9.27 -6.75 17.46
N GLY A 391 8.30 -5.91 17.07
CA GLY A 391 8.49 -4.96 15.99
C GLY A 391 9.65 -3.99 16.21
N GLN A 392 9.94 -3.62 17.47
CA GLN A 392 11.08 -2.76 17.81
C GLN A 392 12.41 -3.52 17.81
N MET A 393 12.45 -4.76 18.31
CA MET A 393 13.66 -5.60 18.32
C MET A 393 14.22 -5.85 16.91
N PHE A 394 13.33 -6.04 15.95
CA PHE A 394 13.71 -6.32 14.56
C PHE A 394 13.78 -5.07 13.67
N LYS A 395 13.78 -3.86 14.25
CA LYS A 395 14.21 -2.65 13.56
C LYS A 395 15.74 -2.71 13.35
N THR A 396 16.15 -3.45 12.34
CA THR A 396 17.56 -3.51 11.94
C THR A 396 17.95 -2.22 11.24
N HIS A 397 19.16 -1.77 11.49
CA HIS A 397 19.78 -0.56 10.96
C HIS A 397 19.40 -0.31 9.48
N GLY A 398 18.60 0.71 9.23
CA GLY A 398 18.26 1.21 7.89
C GLY A 398 17.04 0.61 7.20
N ALA A 399 16.27 -0.31 7.82
CA ALA A 399 15.06 -0.85 7.23
C ALA A 399 13.88 -0.81 8.22
N ASP A 400 13.25 0.34 8.38
CA ASP A 400 11.97 0.47 9.11
C ASP A 400 10.87 -0.41 8.48
N ALA A 401 11.01 -0.76 7.20
CA ALA A 401 10.13 -1.65 6.47
C ALA A 401 9.97 -3.05 7.09
N ALA A 402 11.00 -3.58 7.76
CA ALA A 402 10.92 -4.88 8.43
C ALA A 402 10.12 -4.83 9.74
N GLY A 403 10.21 -3.74 10.49
CA GLY A 403 9.56 -3.60 11.79
C GLY A 403 8.03 -3.75 11.74
N SER A 404 7.39 -3.20 10.73
CA SER A 404 5.94 -3.33 10.53
C SER A 404 5.51 -4.76 10.22
N THR A 405 6.28 -5.45 9.40
CA THR A 405 6.05 -6.87 9.08
C THR A 405 6.08 -7.73 10.33
N TYR A 406 7.14 -7.60 11.13
CA TYR A 406 7.28 -8.37 12.37
C TYR A 406 6.19 -8.04 13.39
N LYS A 407 5.78 -6.78 13.48
CA LYS A 407 4.70 -6.33 14.34
C LYS A 407 3.35 -6.97 13.96
N ILE A 408 3.02 -7.01 12.66
CA ILE A 408 1.78 -7.63 12.17
C ILE A 408 1.82 -9.15 12.38
N VAL A 409 2.91 -9.81 12.01
CA VAL A 409 3.06 -11.26 12.17
C VAL A 409 2.98 -11.63 13.65
N ALA A 410 3.64 -10.89 14.53
CA ALA A 410 3.54 -11.08 15.97
C ALA A 410 2.10 -10.89 16.48
N ALA A 411 1.39 -9.85 16.02
CA ALA A 411 0.00 -9.62 16.38
C ALA A 411 -0.92 -10.77 15.93
N MET A 412 -0.69 -11.35 14.75
CA MET A 412 -1.44 -12.52 14.26
C MET A 412 -1.26 -13.76 15.15
N ILE A 413 -0.18 -13.83 15.92
CA ILE A 413 0.08 -14.93 16.86
C ILE A 413 -0.42 -14.57 18.28
N PHE A 414 0.01 -13.42 18.78
CA PHE A 414 -0.26 -13.04 20.19
C PHE A 414 -1.71 -12.64 20.45
N MET A 415 -2.43 -12.05 19.47
CA MET A 415 -3.83 -11.70 19.68
C MET A 415 -4.73 -12.94 19.84
N PRO A 416 -4.69 -13.97 18.97
CA PRO A 416 -5.41 -15.21 19.21
C PRO A 416 -4.99 -15.91 20.50
N LEU A 417 -3.70 -15.84 20.87
CA LEU A 417 -3.22 -16.41 22.13
C LEU A 417 -3.87 -15.74 23.35
N THR A 418 -4.01 -14.40 23.35
CA THR A 418 -4.74 -13.71 24.43
C THR A 418 -6.20 -14.14 24.52
N TRP A 419 -6.87 -14.38 23.38
CA TRP A 419 -8.26 -14.87 23.35
C TRP A 419 -8.37 -16.29 23.92
N LEU A 420 -7.41 -17.16 23.57
CA LEU A 420 -7.36 -18.54 24.11
C LEU A 420 -7.08 -18.55 25.61
N ILE A 421 -6.18 -17.70 26.10
CA ILE A 421 -5.92 -17.54 27.52
C ILE A 421 -7.17 -17.05 28.26
N ALA A 422 -7.84 -16.01 27.71
CA ALA A 422 -9.09 -15.52 28.29
C ALA A 422 -10.18 -16.60 28.30
N ALA A 423 -10.33 -17.38 27.23
CA ALA A 423 -11.26 -18.49 27.15
C ALA A 423 -10.91 -19.60 28.14
N GLY A 424 -9.63 -19.90 28.30
CA GLY A 424 -9.15 -20.88 29.32
C GLY A 424 -9.47 -20.46 30.74
N LEU A 425 -9.31 -19.20 31.10
CA LEU A 425 -9.70 -18.64 32.38
C LEU A 425 -11.21 -18.74 32.60
N VAL A 426 -12.02 -18.41 31.59
CA VAL A 426 -13.49 -18.54 31.66
C VAL A 426 -13.89 -20.01 31.79
N TRP A 427 -13.19 -20.92 31.13
CA TRP A 427 -13.46 -22.37 31.30
C TRP A 427 -13.15 -22.83 32.72
N TYR A 428 -12.03 -22.41 33.25
CA TYR A 428 -11.60 -22.80 34.63
C TYR A 428 -12.60 -22.34 35.71
N PHE A 429 -13.12 -21.11 35.61
CA PHE A 429 -14.03 -20.53 36.61
C PHE A 429 -15.53 -20.83 36.39
N PHE A 430 -15.92 -21.15 35.17
CA PHE A 430 -17.33 -21.31 34.83
C PHE A 430 -17.59 -22.65 34.10
N SER A 431 -17.61 -22.65 32.75
CA SER A 431 -17.80 -23.86 31.97
C SER A 431 -17.28 -23.69 30.53
N TRP A 432 -17.13 -24.83 29.82
CA TRP A 432 -16.71 -24.83 28.41
C TRP A 432 -17.63 -24.04 27.47
N ARG A 433 -18.94 -24.01 27.78
CA ARG A 433 -19.92 -23.24 26.97
C ARG A 433 -19.66 -21.73 27.03
N TRP A 434 -19.38 -21.22 28.25
CA TRP A 434 -19.02 -19.82 28.45
C TRP A 434 -17.63 -19.51 27.88
N ALA A 435 -16.70 -20.44 27.92
CA ALA A 435 -15.40 -20.30 27.28
C ALA A 435 -15.52 -20.12 25.75
N LEU A 436 -16.38 -20.93 25.10
CA LEU A 436 -16.61 -20.80 23.66
C LEU A 436 -17.24 -19.44 23.29
N PHE A 437 -18.19 -18.95 24.10
CA PHE A 437 -18.83 -17.65 23.90
C PHE A 437 -17.84 -16.49 24.18
N SER A 438 -16.90 -16.65 25.07
CA SER A 438 -15.93 -15.62 25.44
C SER A 438 -15.01 -15.21 24.28
N ILE A 439 -14.71 -16.09 23.31
CA ILE A 439 -13.84 -15.79 22.17
C ILE A 439 -14.43 -14.67 21.28
N PRO A 440 -15.64 -14.82 20.68
CA PRO A 440 -16.21 -13.73 19.90
C PRO A 440 -16.50 -12.48 20.74
N PHE A 441 -16.82 -12.65 22.03
CA PHE A 441 -17.05 -11.54 22.95
C PHE A 441 -15.77 -10.72 23.20
N THR A 442 -14.62 -11.36 23.44
CA THR A 442 -13.34 -10.65 23.61
C THR A 442 -12.91 -9.94 22.34
N ILE A 443 -13.12 -10.55 21.15
CA ILE A 443 -12.87 -9.91 19.87
C ILE A 443 -13.72 -8.64 19.71
N LEU A 444 -15.01 -8.71 20.06
CA LEU A 444 -15.90 -7.56 20.04
C LEU A 444 -15.42 -6.46 21.01
N CYS A 445 -15.02 -6.82 22.24
CA CYS A 445 -14.46 -5.88 23.20
C CYS A 445 -13.21 -5.19 22.68
N GLY A 446 -12.31 -5.92 22.04
CA GLY A 446 -11.12 -5.37 21.39
C GLY A 446 -11.46 -4.38 20.27
N TYR A 447 -12.45 -4.70 19.45
CA TYR A 447 -12.93 -3.80 18.40
C TYR A 447 -13.53 -2.50 18.99
N VAL A 448 -14.36 -2.61 20.04
CA VAL A 448 -14.93 -1.45 20.75
C VAL A 448 -13.82 -0.59 21.36
N ALA A 449 -12.82 -1.22 22.00
CA ALA A 449 -11.68 -0.51 22.58
C ALA A 449 -10.92 0.31 21.51
N LEU A 450 -10.65 -0.32 20.37
CA LEU A 450 -9.98 0.33 19.24
C LEU A 450 -10.79 1.51 18.70
N ARG A 451 -12.08 1.34 18.48
CA ARG A 451 -12.96 2.41 17.96
C ARG A 451 -13.15 3.55 18.95
N SER A 452 -13.25 3.23 20.24
CA SER A 452 -13.36 4.24 21.30
C SER A 452 -12.09 5.09 21.40
N SER A 453 -10.91 4.45 21.33
CA SER A 453 -9.63 5.19 21.36
C SER A 453 -9.47 6.12 20.16
N GLU A 454 -9.80 5.66 18.94
CA GLU A 454 -9.79 6.50 17.74
C GLU A 454 -10.73 7.72 17.88
N THR A 455 -11.96 7.45 18.36
CA THR A 455 -12.96 8.51 18.56
C THR A 455 -12.50 9.54 19.60
N LEU A 456 -11.89 9.09 20.70
CA LEU A 456 -11.37 9.99 21.75
C LEU A 456 -10.23 10.87 21.22
N ILE A 457 -9.32 10.33 20.41
CA ILE A 457 -8.23 11.10 19.80
C ILE A 457 -8.82 12.18 18.87
N ASP A 458 -9.72 11.79 17.97
CA ASP A 458 -10.38 12.72 17.04
C ASP A 458 -11.13 13.82 17.83
N MET A 459 -11.92 13.46 18.86
CA MET A 459 -12.65 14.41 19.71
C MET A 459 -11.72 15.38 20.45
N THR A 460 -10.61 14.91 20.98
CA THR A 460 -9.67 15.74 21.74
C THR A 460 -9.12 16.88 20.88
N ILE A 461 -8.83 16.62 19.61
CA ILE A 461 -8.35 17.63 18.66
C ILE A 461 -9.43 18.70 18.45
N TRP A 462 -10.68 18.30 18.20
CA TRP A 462 -11.79 19.22 17.99
C TRP A 462 -12.14 20.04 19.26
N VAL A 463 -12.12 19.41 20.42
CA VAL A 463 -12.37 20.09 21.71
C VAL A 463 -11.29 21.14 21.96
N LYS A 464 -10.01 20.83 21.72
CA LYS A 464 -8.91 21.80 21.85
C LYS A 464 -9.06 22.98 20.89
N SER A 465 -9.46 22.75 19.65
CA SER A 465 -9.71 23.82 18.68
C SER A 465 -10.88 24.69 19.08
N ALA A 466 -11.98 24.09 19.51
CA ALA A 466 -13.14 24.86 20.04
C ALA A 466 -12.76 25.67 21.29
N TRP A 467 -12.00 25.05 22.21
CA TRP A 467 -11.51 25.76 23.39
C TRP A 467 -10.61 26.95 23.04
N LEU A 468 -9.70 26.79 22.07
CA LEU A 468 -8.83 27.84 21.56
C LEU A 468 -9.66 28.99 20.97
N LEU A 469 -10.70 28.67 20.18
CA LEU A 469 -11.62 29.63 19.59
C LEU A 469 -12.35 30.47 20.68
N PHE A 470 -12.84 29.83 21.75
CA PHE A 470 -13.61 30.52 22.77
C PHE A 470 -12.71 31.25 23.76
N ARG A 471 -11.57 30.70 24.16
CA ARG A 471 -10.72 31.25 25.22
C ARG A 471 -9.62 32.16 24.69
N GLN A 472 -9.10 31.91 23.48
CA GLN A 472 -8.00 32.68 22.89
C GLN A 472 -8.32 33.04 21.42
N ARG A 473 -9.46 33.71 21.25
CA ARG A 473 -10.00 34.03 19.93
C ARG A 473 -9.01 34.79 19.02
N ALA A 474 -8.26 35.74 19.55
CA ALA A 474 -7.27 36.48 18.76
C ALA A 474 -6.16 35.56 18.20
N LEU A 475 -5.68 34.64 19.03
CA LEU A 475 -4.70 33.65 18.60
C LEU A 475 -5.28 32.68 17.55
N PHE A 476 -6.51 32.20 17.78
CA PHE A 476 -7.20 31.33 16.82
C PHE A 476 -7.34 31.99 15.44
N LEU A 477 -7.80 33.25 15.41
CA LEU A 477 -7.95 34.01 14.16
C LEU A 477 -6.60 34.28 13.49
N ARG A 478 -5.52 34.52 14.26
CA ARG A 478 -4.18 34.66 13.71
C ARG A 478 -3.73 33.39 13.03
N LEU A 479 -3.87 32.22 13.68
CA LEU A 479 -3.51 30.92 13.10
C LEU A 479 -4.34 30.60 11.87
N LEU A 480 -5.62 30.99 11.86
CA LEU A 480 -6.48 30.83 10.69
C LEU A 480 -6.00 31.69 9.52
N PHE A 481 -5.68 32.96 9.78
CA PHE A 481 -5.17 33.88 8.76
C PHE A 481 -3.81 33.42 8.20
N GLU A 482 -2.89 32.98 9.07
CA GLU A 482 -1.61 32.39 8.64
C GLU A 482 -1.83 31.15 7.76
N ARG A 483 -2.79 30.29 8.13
CA ARG A 483 -3.17 29.13 7.28
C ARG A 483 -3.62 29.58 5.90
N GLU A 484 -4.55 30.52 5.81
CA GLU A 484 -5.09 31.02 4.55
C GLU A 484 -4.01 31.68 3.69
N THR A 485 -3.06 32.37 4.30
CA THR A 485 -1.92 32.97 3.61
C THR A 485 -1.01 31.90 3.02
N LEU A 486 -0.65 30.88 3.81
CA LEU A 486 0.16 29.77 3.33
C LEU A 486 -0.57 28.95 2.25
N GLN A 487 -1.87 28.74 2.38
CA GLN A 487 -2.68 28.06 1.36
C GLN A 487 -2.68 28.82 0.04
N ARG A 488 -2.73 30.14 0.08
CA ARG A 488 -2.64 30.97 -1.13
C ARG A 488 -1.25 30.88 -1.75
N GLU A 489 -0.18 31.01 -0.95
CA GLU A 489 1.20 30.88 -1.44
C GLU A 489 1.45 29.48 -2.08
N ILE A 490 0.91 28.41 -1.48
CA ILE A 490 0.99 27.04 -2.03
C ILE A 490 0.12 26.91 -3.30
N GLY A 491 -1.08 27.47 -3.29
CA GLY A 491 -1.99 27.48 -4.44
C GLY A 491 -1.37 28.15 -5.66
N GLU A 492 -0.72 29.30 -5.49
CA GLU A 492 0.01 30.00 -6.55
C GLU A 492 1.15 29.17 -7.16
N ILE A 493 1.74 28.25 -6.38
CA ILE A 493 2.76 27.32 -6.86
C ILE A 493 2.12 26.20 -7.67
N ILE A 494 0.95 25.72 -7.24
CA ILE A 494 0.21 24.65 -7.94
C ILE A 494 -0.36 25.15 -9.26
N GLU A 495 -0.82 26.41 -9.32
CA GLU A 495 -1.47 27.00 -10.50
C GLU A 495 -0.49 27.59 -11.54
N ARG A 496 0.80 27.73 -11.18
CA ARG A 496 1.83 28.14 -12.16
C ARG A 496 2.09 27.01 -13.14
N ASP A 497 1.75 27.20 -14.40
CA ASP A 497 2.08 26.33 -15.55
C ASP A 497 3.58 26.30 -15.86
#